data_6a2167a094ad6eba36143004d0ce70ca
#
_entry.id   6a2167a094ad6eba36143004d0ce70ca
#
_cell.length_a   1.000
_cell.length_b   1.000
_cell.length_c   1.000
_cell.angle_alpha   90.00
_cell.angle_beta   90.00
_cell.angle_gamma   90.00
#
_symmetry.space_group_name_H-M   'P 1'
#
loop_
_entity.id
_entity.type
_entity.pdbx_description
1 polymer ?
#
loop_
_entity_poly.entity_id
_entity_poly.type
_entity_poly.pdbx_seq_one_letter_code
_entity_poly.pdbx_strand_id
1 'polypeptide(L)'
;TDKSHVNDPTSYEFDANVAADLKAGVFLAVCTIDRWPHELDETVKLSIEGMEAAGNKVLGIFVTGCEPRHAFSVKETLAKYGLPVWTLPQVPFTDESTKDLALETFRKNAPTDEVLAALDVDVTAPITPYAFQFGLLGKAKSNKKTIVLPEGEEDRIIKAADYLLEREIVNLIIVGNKDAILARGKELGLNYLERARFQAMDGENVLKPMVAKLCELRAKKGMTEEQARKQLADASYFGTMLVVLGYADGL
;
A
#
# COMPACT_ATOMS: atom_id res chain seq x y z
N THR A 1 -9.92 -12.25 -19.26
CA THR A 1 -10.99 -11.74 -18.41
C THR A 1 -12.38 -11.91 -18.97
N ASP A 2 -12.81 -12.79 -19.68
CA ASP A 2 -14.06 -12.76 -20.42
C ASP A 2 -15.13 -13.71 -19.88
N LYS A 3 -14.98 -14.99 -19.96
CA LYS A 3 -15.97 -15.93 -19.45
C LYS A 3 -15.91 -16.11 -17.93
N SER A 4 -14.80 -15.77 -17.29
CA SER A 4 -14.64 -15.89 -15.85
C SER A 4 -15.49 -14.88 -15.06
N HIS A 5 -15.72 -13.68 -15.59
CA HIS A 5 -16.52 -12.68 -14.89
C HIS A 5 -17.99 -13.03 -14.77
N VAL A 6 -18.56 -13.68 -15.76
CA VAL A 6 -19.95 -14.16 -15.70
C VAL A 6 -20.09 -15.30 -14.68
N ASN A 7 -19.02 -16.09 -14.50
CA ASN A 7 -19.01 -17.26 -13.63
C ASN A 7 -18.34 -17.03 -12.27
N ASP A 8 -17.52 -15.96 -12.14
CA ASP A 8 -16.83 -15.59 -10.90
C ASP A 8 -16.75 -14.06 -10.77
N PRO A 9 -17.82 -13.43 -10.28
CA PRO A 9 -17.85 -11.97 -10.03
C PRO A 9 -16.81 -11.53 -9.00
N THR A 10 -16.39 -12.41 -8.09
CA THR A 10 -15.42 -12.06 -7.04
C THR A 10 -14.02 -11.79 -7.58
N SER A 11 -13.61 -12.49 -8.64
CA SER A 11 -12.35 -12.26 -9.33
C SER A 11 -12.29 -10.86 -9.96
N TYR A 12 -13.39 -10.41 -10.57
CA TYR A 12 -13.47 -9.10 -11.18
C TYR A 12 -13.45 -7.96 -10.14
N GLU A 13 -14.16 -8.13 -9.03
CA GLU A 13 -14.13 -7.19 -7.91
C GLU A 13 -12.72 -7.08 -7.31
N PHE A 14 -12.01 -8.20 -7.19
CA PHE A 14 -10.62 -8.20 -6.74
C PHE A 14 -9.73 -7.40 -7.69
N ASP A 15 -9.82 -7.63 -9.01
CA ASP A 15 -9.04 -6.90 -10.02
C ASP A 15 -9.35 -5.39 -9.99
N ALA A 16 -10.63 -5.03 -9.82
CA ALA A 16 -11.05 -3.64 -9.70
C ALA A 16 -10.47 -2.97 -8.46
N ASN A 17 -10.46 -3.65 -7.32
CA ASN A 17 -9.88 -3.13 -6.08
C ASN A 17 -8.36 -2.99 -6.19
N VAL A 18 -7.67 -3.96 -6.79
CA VAL A 18 -6.21 -3.87 -7.04
C VAL A 18 -5.88 -2.67 -7.94
N ALA A 19 -6.65 -2.46 -9.02
CA ALA A 19 -6.45 -1.31 -9.89
C ALA A 19 -6.64 0.02 -9.15
N ALA A 20 -7.65 0.11 -8.28
CA ALA A 20 -7.90 1.28 -7.44
C ALA A 20 -6.77 1.55 -6.45
N ASP A 21 -6.27 0.50 -5.75
CA ASP A 21 -5.14 0.61 -4.82
C ASP A 21 -3.86 1.10 -5.50
N LEU A 22 -3.62 0.64 -6.73
CA LEU A 22 -2.48 1.04 -7.57
C LEU A 22 -2.68 2.40 -8.26
N LYS A 23 -3.89 2.97 -8.20
CA LYS A 23 -4.28 4.16 -9.00
C LYS A 23 -4.01 3.97 -10.49
N ALA A 24 -4.31 2.78 -10.98
CA ALA A 24 -4.04 2.41 -12.36
C ALA A 24 -5.18 2.83 -13.30
N GLY A 25 -4.84 3.29 -14.49
CA GLY A 25 -5.78 3.34 -15.60
C GLY A 25 -6.05 1.92 -16.13
N VAL A 26 -7.27 1.63 -16.46
CA VAL A 26 -7.71 0.28 -16.83
C VAL A 26 -8.04 0.20 -18.32
N PHE A 27 -7.45 -0.76 -19.03
CA PHE A 27 -7.95 -1.19 -20.32
C PHE A 27 -8.78 -2.47 -20.15
N LEU A 28 -9.96 -2.48 -20.73
CA LEU A 28 -10.78 -3.70 -20.79
C LEU A 28 -10.32 -4.56 -21.96
N ALA A 29 -10.18 -5.86 -21.74
CA ALA A 29 -9.97 -6.86 -22.78
C ALA A 29 -11.19 -7.78 -22.84
N VAL A 30 -11.93 -7.72 -23.94
CA VAL A 30 -13.14 -8.53 -24.15
C VAL A 30 -12.99 -9.39 -25.39
N CYS A 31 -13.49 -10.63 -25.35
CA CYS A 31 -13.38 -11.59 -26.44
C CYS A 31 -14.71 -11.73 -27.18
N THR A 32 -14.66 -11.77 -28.52
CA THR A 32 -15.85 -11.97 -29.37
C THR A 32 -16.11 -13.41 -29.76
N ILE A 33 -15.18 -14.31 -29.46
CA ILE A 33 -15.33 -15.74 -29.85
C ILE A 33 -16.54 -16.34 -29.14
N ASP A 34 -17.42 -16.99 -29.90
CA ASP A 34 -18.67 -17.58 -29.41
C ASP A 34 -19.62 -16.62 -28.72
N ARG A 35 -19.61 -15.31 -29.11
CA ARG A 35 -20.49 -14.29 -28.54
C ARG A 35 -21.27 -13.54 -29.62
N TRP A 36 -22.50 -13.24 -29.31
CA TRP A 36 -23.33 -12.34 -30.12
C TRP A 36 -22.99 -10.87 -29.83
N PRO A 37 -23.21 -9.94 -30.77
CA PRO A 37 -22.89 -8.53 -30.58
C PRO A 37 -23.55 -7.87 -29.35
N HIS A 38 -24.78 -8.26 -29.01
CA HIS A 38 -25.46 -7.75 -27.82
C HIS A 38 -24.87 -8.25 -26.50
N GLU A 39 -24.34 -9.49 -26.46
CA GLU A 39 -23.66 -10.03 -25.30
C GLU A 39 -22.32 -9.33 -25.06
N LEU A 40 -21.63 -8.93 -26.15
CA LEU A 40 -20.42 -8.15 -26.07
C LEU A 40 -20.69 -6.77 -25.46
N ASP A 41 -21.74 -6.10 -25.93
CA ASP A 41 -22.15 -4.80 -25.44
C ASP A 41 -22.51 -4.82 -23.94
N GLU A 42 -23.30 -5.80 -23.51
CA GLU A 42 -23.68 -5.95 -22.11
C GLU A 42 -22.47 -6.28 -21.23
N THR A 43 -21.56 -7.14 -21.71
CA THR A 43 -20.32 -7.44 -21.00
C THR A 43 -19.45 -6.17 -20.80
N VAL A 44 -19.28 -5.36 -21.85
CA VAL A 44 -18.53 -4.11 -21.78
C VAL A 44 -19.19 -3.14 -20.80
N LYS A 45 -20.51 -2.98 -20.88
CA LYS A 45 -21.27 -2.11 -19.97
C LYS A 45 -21.03 -2.49 -18.50
N LEU A 46 -21.30 -3.75 -18.17
CA LEU A 46 -21.11 -4.24 -16.78
C LEU A 46 -19.66 -4.12 -16.30
N SER A 47 -18.71 -4.33 -17.22
CA SER A 47 -17.29 -4.19 -16.88
C SER A 47 -16.90 -2.73 -16.61
N ILE A 48 -17.40 -1.78 -17.38
CA ILE A 48 -17.18 -0.34 -17.13
C ILE A 48 -17.81 0.05 -15.80
N GLU A 49 -19.10 -0.27 -15.61
CA GLU A 49 -19.83 0.05 -14.37
C GLU A 49 -19.12 -0.51 -13.12
N GLY A 50 -18.63 -1.74 -13.18
CA GLY A 50 -17.91 -2.37 -12.07
C GLY A 50 -16.56 -1.71 -11.78
N MET A 51 -15.79 -1.33 -12.81
CA MET A 51 -14.52 -0.61 -12.63
C MET A 51 -14.76 0.78 -12.06
N GLU A 52 -15.73 1.53 -12.57
CA GLU A 52 -16.06 2.86 -12.11
C GLU A 52 -16.62 2.86 -10.68
N ALA A 53 -17.42 1.85 -10.31
CA ALA A 53 -17.92 1.68 -8.94
C ALA A 53 -16.78 1.50 -7.93
N ALA A 54 -15.66 0.89 -8.33
CA ALA A 54 -14.45 0.78 -7.51
C ALA A 54 -13.56 2.05 -7.58
N GLY A 55 -13.97 3.09 -8.34
CA GLY A 55 -13.24 4.33 -8.50
C GLY A 55 -12.14 4.31 -9.55
N ASN A 56 -12.14 3.31 -10.44
CA ASN A 56 -11.17 3.23 -11.53
C ASN A 56 -11.64 4.00 -12.77
N LYS A 57 -10.67 4.43 -13.57
CA LYS A 57 -10.91 5.03 -14.89
C LYS A 57 -10.62 4.02 -15.99
N VAL A 58 -11.62 3.73 -16.82
CA VAL A 58 -11.42 2.92 -18.02
C VAL A 58 -10.88 3.83 -19.13
N LEU A 59 -9.77 3.41 -19.73
CA LEU A 59 -9.02 4.19 -20.74
C LEU A 59 -9.30 3.74 -22.17
N GLY A 60 -9.76 2.52 -22.37
CA GLY A 60 -10.05 1.96 -23.69
C GLY A 60 -10.42 0.50 -23.64
N ILE A 61 -10.79 -0.05 -24.80
CA ILE A 61 -11.32 -1.40 -24.95
C ILE A 61 -10.56 -2.14 -26.03
N PHE A 62 -9.91 -3.23 -25.68
CA PHE A 62 -9.35 -4.20 -26.61
C PHE A 62 -10.38 -5.30 -26.85
N VAL A 63 -10.80 -5.47 -28.10
CA VAL A 63 -11.74 -6.53 -28.50
C VAL A 63 -10.96 -7.62 -29.21
N THR A 64 -10.73 -8.72 -28.53
CA THR A 64 -9.93 -9.85 -29.04
C THR A 64 -10.79 -10.88 -29.77
N GLY A 65 -10.18 -11.64 -30.70
CA GLY A 65 -10.87 -12.64 -31.49
C GLY A 65 -11.87 -12.05 -32.50
N CYS A 66 -11.75 -10.74 -32.79
CA CYS A 66 -12.67 -10.05 -33.70
C CYS A 66 -12.28 -10.28 -35.14
N GLU A 67 -13.11 -10.97 -35.90
CA GLU A 67 -12.88 -11.13 -37.33
C GLU A 67 -12.92 -9.78 -38.05
N PRO A 68 -12.02 -9.53 -39.03
CA PRO A 68 -11.93 -8.25 -39.73
C PRO A 68 -13.25 -7.74 -40.31
N ARG A 69 -14.11 -8.65 -40.78
CA ARG A 69 -15.45 -8.33 -41.33
C ARG A 69 -16.41 -7.74 -40.26
N HIS A 70 -16.20 -8.04 -38.98
CA HIS A 70 -17.03 -7.56 -37.87
C HIS A 70 -16.45 -6.34 -37.17
N ALA A 71 -15.22 -5.96 -37.48
CA ALA A 71 -14.50 -4.88 -36.79
C ALA A 71 -15.27 -3.55 -36.82
N PHE A 72 -15.87 -3.19 -37.96
CA PHE A 72 -16.65 -1.96 -38.09
C PHE A 72 -17.89 -1.98 -37.19
N SER A 73 -18.70 -3.03 -37.28
CA SER A 73 -19.90 -3.17 -36.47
C SER A 73 -19.63 -3.19 -34.96
N VAL A 74 -18.56 -3.85 -34.54
CA VAL A 74 -18.13 -3.87 -33.14
C VAL A 74 -17.74 -2.47 -32.67
N LYS A 75 -16.94 -1.74 -33.45
CA LYS A 75 -16.55 -0.36 -33.13
C LYS A 75 -17.76 0.57 -33.05
N GLU A 76 -18.69 0.45 -33.98
CA GLU A 76 -19.94 1.22 -33.99
C GLU A 76 -20.79 0.95 -32.75
N THR A 77 -20.95 -0.32 -32.37
CA THR A 77 -21.69 -0.73 -31.17
C THR A 77 -21.10 -0.15 -29.89
N LEU A 78 -19.77 -0.14 -29.77
CA LEU A 78 -19.06 0.30 -28.57
C LEU A 78 -18.76 1.81 -28.57
N ALA A 79 -18.96 2.52 -29.68
CA ALA A 79 -18.69 3.97 -29.77
C ALA A 79 -19.48 4.82 -28.76
N LYS A 80 -20.64 4.33 -28.32
CA LYS A 80 -21.48 4.99 -27.31
C LYS A 80 -20.80 5.20 -25.95
N TYR A 81 -19.76 4.43 -25.65
CA TYR A 81 -18.99 4.56 -24.39
C TYR A 81 -17.94 5.69 -24.45
N GLY A 82 -17.71 6.28 -25.63
CA GLY A 82 -16.74 7.37 -25.79
C GLY A 82 -15.28 6.98 -25.54
N LEU A 83 -14.99 5.69 -25.57
CA LEU A 83 -13.66 5.14 -25.32
C LEU A 83 -12.99 4.67 -26.63
N PRO A 84 -11.66 4.74 -26.74
CA PRO A 84 -10.92 4.09 -27.83
C PRO A 84 -11.22 2.59 -27.88
N VAL A 85 -11.50 2.05 -29.07
CA VAL A 85 -11.79 0.64 -29.29
C VAL A 85 -10.83 0.08 -30.35
N TRP A 86 -10.04 -0.91 -29.94
CA TRP A 86 -9.13 -1.65 -30.82
C TRP A 86 -9.61 -3.08 -31.01
N THR A 87 -9.82 -3.48 -32.25
CA THR A 87 -10.29 -4.81 -32.62
C THR A 87 -9.11 -5.65 -33.09
N LEU A 88 -8.84 -6.74 -32.39
CA LEU A 88 -7.72 -7.65 -32.63
C LEU A 88 -8.25 -8.97 -33.19
N PRO A 89 -7.86 -9.36 -34.41
CA PRO A 89 -8.21 -10.68 -34.95
C PRO A 89 -7.58 -11.80 -34.10
N GLN A 90 -8.19 -12.99 -34.20
CA GLN A 90 -7.63 -14.16 -33.54
C GLN A 90 -6.31 -14.57 -34.20
N VAL A 91 -5.28 -14.73 -33.39
CA VAL A 91 -4.01 -15.32 -33.79
C VAL A 91 -3.86 -16.64 -33.06
N PRO A 92 -3.62 -17.74 -33.75
CA PRO A 92 -3.32 -19.00 -33.06
C PRO A 92 -1.98 -18.85 -32.35
N PHE A 93 -2.03 -18.95 -31.03
CA PHE A 93 -0.83 -18.89 -30.19
C PHE A 93 -0.54 -20.29 -29.68
N THR A 94 0.27 -21.03 -30.42
CA THR A 94 0.59 -22.43 -30.12
C THR A 94 1.99 -22.63 -29.57
N ASP A 95 2.91 -21.75 -29.94
CA ASP A 95 4.32 -21.81 -29.53
C ASP A 95 5.04 -20.46 -29.75
N GLU A 96 6.33 -20.40 -29.46
CA GLU A 96 7.16 -19.20 -29.66
C GLU A 96 7.20 -18.70 -31.11
N SER A 97 6.97 -19.57 -32.11
CA SER A 97 7.02 -19.17 -33.52
C SER A 97 5.85 -18.25 -33.91
N THR A 98 4.75 -18.28 -33.16
CA THR A 98 3.58 -17.43 -33.41
C THR A 98 3.61 -16.10 -32.64
N LYS A 99 4.61 -15.91 -31.80
CA LYS A 99 4.76 -14.69 -30.97
C LYS A 99 4.96 -13.44 -31.83
N ASP A 100 5.81 -13.50 -32.83
CA ASP A 100 6.08 -12.37 -33.71
C ASP A 100 4.84 -11.98 -34.51
N LEU A 101 4.08 -12.98 -34.97
CA LEU A 101 2.80 -12.77 -35.67
C LEU A 101 1.78 -12.08 -34.75
N ALA A 102 1.71 -12.50 -33.48
CA ALA A 102 0.82 -11.89 -32.49
C ALA A 102 1.21 -10.43 -32.24
N LEU A 103 2.48 -10.14 -32.08
CA LEU A 103 3.00 -8.78 -31.89
C LEU A 103 2.75 -7.88 -33.12
N GLU A 104 2.98 -8.38 -34.31
CA GLU A 104 2.70 -7.65 -35.55
C GLU A 104 1.20 -7.36 -35.69
N THR A 105 0.37 -8.37 -35.45
CA THR A 105 -1.10 -8.23 -35.45
C THR A 105 -1.56 -7.19 -34.45
N PHE A 106 -1.01 -7.21 -33.23
CA PHE A 106 -1.32 -6.20 -32.23
C PHE A 106 -0.95 -4.80 -32.71
N ARG A 107 0.29 -4.59 -33.13
CA ARG A 107 0.78 -3.28 -33.60
C ARG A 107 -0.02 -2.71 -34.77
N LYS A 108 -0.47 -3.59 -35.69
CA LYS A 108 -1.27 -3.18 -36.85
C LYS A 108 -2.69 -2.74 -36.45
N ASN A 109 -3.29 -3.34 -35.46
CA ASN A 109 -4.71 -3.14 -35.11
C ASN A 109 -4.91 -2.26 -33.86
N ALA A 110 -3.85 -2.06 -33.07
CA ALA A 110 -3.77 -1.14 -31.94
C ALA A 110 -2.47 -0.32 -32.06
N PRO A 111 -2.47 0.76 -32.88
CA PRO A 111 -1.29 1.57 -33.08
C PRO A 111 -0.72 2.09 -31.75
N THR A 112 0.58 1.94 -31.57
CA THR A 112 1.25 2.25 -30.29
C THR A 112 0.99 3.69 -29.84
N ASP A 113 0.99 4.63 -30.78
CA ASP A 113 0.77 6.06 -30.47
C ASP A 113 -0.65 6.33 -29.95
N GLU A 114 -1.66 5.64 -30.48
CA GLU A 114 -3.04 5.74 -29.98
C GLU A 114 -3.18 5.15 -28.58
N VAL A 115 -2.56 4.00 -28.31
CA VAL A 115 -2.56 3.38 -27.00
C VAL A 115 -1.83 4.22 -25.97
N LEU A 116 -0.67 4.79 -26.35
CA LEU A 116 0.08 5.70 -25.49
C LEU A 116 -0.68 7.00 -25.22
N ALA A 117 -1.36 7.55 -26.22
CA ALA A 117 -2.21 8.72 -26.01
C ALA A 117 -3.38 8.45 -25.05
N ALA A 118 -3.95 7.24 -25.08
CA ALA A 118 -4.96 6.84 -24.13
C ALA A 118 -4.41 6.66 -22.70
N LEU A 119 -3.11 6.37 -22.54
CA LEU A 119 -2.43 6.30 -21.24
C LEU A 119 -2.04 7.67 -20.69
N ASP A 120 -1.89 8.68 -21.53
CA ASP A 120 -1.51 10.05 -21.15
C ASP A 120 -2.70 10.83 -20.59
N VAL A 121 -3.32 10.26 -19.57
CA VAL A 121 -4.50 10.84 -18.91
C VAL A 121 -4.28 10.81 -17.41
N ASP A 122 -4.50 11.95 -16.76
CA ASP A 122 -4.50 11.99 -15.30
C ASP A 122 -5.59 11.07 -14.73
N VAL A 123 -5.14 10.03 -14.05
CA VAL A 123 -6.02 9.12 -13.33
C VAL A 123 -6.18 9.63 -11.91
N THR A 124 -7.27 10.36 -11.65
CA THR A 124 -7.67 10.72 -10.29
C THR A 124 -8.42 9.54 -9.69
N ALA A 125 -7.73 8.73 -8.91
CA ALA A 125 -8.36 7.66 -8.16
C ALA A 125 -8.55 8.07 -6.69
N PRO A 126 -9.58 7.56 -6.00
CA PRO A 126 -9.75 7.77 -4.56
C PRO A 126 -8.55 7.22 -3.81
N ILE A 127 -8.25 7.83 -2.64
CA ILE A 127 -7.20 7.30 -1.77
C ILE A 127 -7.80 6.14 -0.99
N THR A 128 -7.47 4.92 -1.39
CA THR A 128 -7.88 3.73 -0.67
C THR A 128 -7.13 3.59 0.66
N PRO A 129 -7.65 2.85 1.66
CA PRO A 129 -6.94 2.59 2.91
C PRO A 129 -5.53 1.99 2.70
N TYR A 130 -5.39 1.06 1.74
CA TYR A 130 -4.10 0.45 1.41
C TYR A 130 -3.13 1.44 0.76
N ALA A 131 -3.58 2.24 -0.19
CA ALA A 131 -2.76 3.28 -0.82
C ALA A 131 -2.32 4.34 0.22
N PHE A 132 -3.20 4.71 1.15
CA PHE A 132 -2.86 5.60 2.26
C PHE A 132 -1.79 5.00 3.17
N GLN A 133 -2.00 3.76 3.62
CA GLN A 133 -1.05 3.04 4.48
C GLN A 133 0.31 2.89 3.80
N PHE A 134 0.34 2.48 2.53
CA PHE A 134 1.57 2.35 1.76
C PHE A 134 2.32 3.68 1.65
N GLY A 135 1.60 4.76 1.33
CA GLY A 135 2.18 6.11 1.26
C GLY A 135 2.73 6.59 2.61
N LEU A 136 2.03 6.30 3.71
CA LEU A 136 2.47 6.63 5.07
C LEU A 136 3.75 5.87 5.43
N LEU A 137 3.79 4.57 5.19
CA LEU A 137 4.97 3.73 5.46
C LEU A 137 6.17 4.15 4.58
N GLY A 138 5.93 4.50 3.33
CA GLY A 138 6.96 5.03 2.43
C GLY A 138 7.58 6.33 2.94
N LYS A 139 6.75 7.28 3.39
CA LYS A 139 7.20 8.54 4.00
C LYS A 139 7.99 8.30 5.28
N ALA A 140 7.54 7.37 6.14
CA ALA A 140 8.26 7.04 7.37
C ALA A 140 9.63 6.42 7.08
N LYS A 141 9.73 5.52 6.09
CA LYS A 141 10.99 4.91 5.66
C LYS A 141 11.98 5.91 5.07
N SER A 142 11.50 6.89 4.30
CA SER A 142 12.36 7.90 3.65
C SER A 142 13.01 8.88 4.64
N ASN A 143 12.44 9.03 5.84
CA ASN A 143 12.97 9.88 6.91
C ASN A 143 12.77 9.17 8.26
N LYS A 144 13.53 8.10 8.47
CA LYS A 144 13.44 7.27 9.68
C LYS A 144 13.62 8.10 10.94
N LYS A 145 12.60 8.09 11.78
CA LYS A 145 12.61 8.71 13.09
C LYS A 145 12.89 7.68 14.18
N THR A 146 13.39 8.15 15.30
CA THR A 146 13.56 7.34 16.50
C THR A 146 12.40 7.60 17.45
N ILE A 147 11.63 6.56 17.75
CA ILE A 147 10.44 6.62 18.61
C ILE A 147 10.69 5.86 19.91
N VAL A 148 10.31 6.45 21.03
CA VAL A 148 10.35 5.80 22.33
C VAL A 148 9.04 5.05 22.56
N LEU A 149 9.14 3.81 23.01
CA LEU A 149 8.03 3.01 23.53
C LEU A 149 8.22 2.83 25.02
N PRO A 150 7.48 3.57 25.87
CA PRO A 150 7.72 3.57 27.31
C PRO A 150 7.22 2.30 28.01
N GLU A 151 6.21 1.65 27.48
CA GLU A 151 5.57 0.46 28.08
C GLU A 151 6.11 -0.82 27.45
N GLY A 152 7.43 -1.03 27.51
CA GLY A 152 8.11 -2.15 26.84
C GLY A 152 7.75 -3.55 27.36
N GLU A 153 7.03 -3.68 28.48
CA GLU A 153 6.59 -4.96 29.02
C GLU A 153 5.17 -5.35 28.57
N GLU A 154 4.45 -4.45 27.89
CA GLU A 154 3.12 -4.71 27.35
C GLU A 154 3.18 -5.50 26.03
N ASP A 155 2.49 -6.65 26.01
CA ASP A 155 2.47 -7.55 24.83
C ASP A 155 2.07 -6.86 23.51
N ARG A 156 1.13 -5.90 23.59
CA ARG A 156 0.66 -5.15 22.41
C ARG A 156 1.75 -4.25 21.87
N ILE A 157 2.50 -3.61 22.74
CA ILE A 157 3.62 -2.73 22.40
C ILE A 157 4.76 -3.55 21.80
N ILE A 158 5.11 -4.68 22.39
CA ILE A 158 6.17 -5.58 21.89
C ILE A 158 5.81 -6.10 20.47
N LYS A 159 4.56 -6.51 20.26
CA LYS A 159 4.07 -6.95 18.93
C LYS A 159 4.12 -5.83 17.89
N ALA A 160 3.71 -4.62 18.27
CA ALA A 160 3.79 -3.45 17.41
C ALA A 160 5.25 -3.09 17.09
N ALA A 161 6.14 -3.17 18.09
CA ALA A 161 7.57 -2.94 17.91
C ALA A 161 8.17 -3.92 16.91
N ASP A 162 7.90 -5.22 17.04
CA ASP A 162 8.39 -6.26 16.14
C ASP A 162 7.94 -6.02 14.69
N TYR A 163 6.65 -5.70 14.49
CA TYR A 163 6.09 -5.34 13.17
C TYR A 163 6.78 -4.14 12.52
N LEU A 164 7.06 -3.09 13.29
CA LEU A 164 7.74 -1.89 12.80
C LEU A 164 9.20 -2.14 12.47
N LEU A 165 9.89 -2.95 13.30
CA LEU A 165 11.30 -3.32 13.13
C LEU A 165 11.50 -4.27 11.95
N GLU A 166 10.60 -5.24 11.76
CA GLU A 166 10.59 -6.11 10.59
C GLU A 166 10.62 -5.30 9.30
N ARG A 167 9.77 -4.29 9.23
CA ARG A 167 9.57 -3.44 8.03
C ARG A 167 10.53 -2.26 7.94
N GLU A 168 11.41 -2.10 8.93
CA GLU A 168 12.39 -1.02 8.99
C GLU A 168 11.80 0.40 8.82
N ILE A 169 10.64 0.63 9.41
CA ILE A 169 9.87 1.87 9.25
C ILE A 169 10.43 2.99 10.14
N VAL A 170 10.81 2.65 11.37
CA VAL A 170 11.33 3.57 12.38
C VAL A 170 12.46 2.91 13.16
N ASN A 171 13.27 3.72 13.87
CA ASN A 171 14.14 3.22 14.92
C ASN A 171 13.38 3.25 16.25
N LEU A 172 13.54 2.23 17.08
CA LEU A 172 12.84 2.14 18.35
C LEU A 172 13.78 2.18 19.55
N ILE A 173 13.38 2.89 20.59
CA ILE A 173 13.92 2.79 21.93
C ILE A 173 12.81 2.19 22.80
N ILE A 174 12.97 0.99 23.30
CA ILE A 174 12.01 0.34 24.18
C ILE A 174 12.50 0.53 25.62
N VAL A 175 11.66 1.13 26.44
CA VAL A 175 11.95 1.35 27.86
C VAL A 175 11.59 0.09 28.64
N GLY A 176 12.52 -0.39 29.47
CA GLY A 176 12.34 -1.57 30.31
C GLY A 176 13.56 -2.48 30.35
N ASN A 177 13.38 -3.63 30.97
CA ASN A 177 14.43 -4.65 31.06
C ASN A 177 14.59 -5.41 29.74
N LYS A 178 15.74 -5.25 29.09
CA LYS A 178 16.05 -5.89 27.81
C LYS A 178 15.81 -7.40 27.80
N ASP A 179 16.35 -8.08 28.81
CA ASP A 179 16.31 -9.55 28.83
C ASP A 179 14.89 -10.07 29.03
N ALA A 180 14.10 -9.40 29.89
CA ALA A 180 12.69 -9.71 30.08
C ALA A 180 11.86 -9.49 28.83
N ILE A 181 12.08 -8.35 28.15
CA ILE A 181 11.38 -8.01 26.90
C ILE A 181 11.70 -9.00 25.78
N LEU A 182 12.99 -9.37 25.62
CA LEU A 182 13.41 -10.34 24.61
C LEU A 182 12.91 -11.76 24.93
N ALA A 183 12.91 -12.17 26.21
CA ALA A 183 12.34 -13.44 26.62
C ALA A 183 10.85 -13.50 26.30
N ARG A 184 10.10 -12.44 26.64
CA ARG A 184 8.66 -12.34 26.33
C ARG A 184 8.42 -12.34 24.81
N GLY A 185 9.24 -11.64 24.06
CA GLY A 185 9.19 -11.65 22.58
C GLY A 185 9.32 -13.07 22.00
N LYS A 186 10.25 -13.87 22.53
CA LYS A 186 10.44 -15.27 22.10
C LYS A 186 9.21 -16.13 22.41
N GLU A 187 8.60 -15.96 23.59
CA GLU A 187 7.34 -16.66 23.94
C GLU A 187 6.20 -16.31 22.97
N LEU A 188 6.18 -15.08 22.47
CA LEU A 188 5.19 -14.59 21.52
C LEU A 188 5.54 -14.89 20.04
N GLY A 189 6.68 -15.53 19.78
CA GLY A 189 7.14 -15.86 18.43
C GLY A 189 7.66 -14.66 17.62
N LEU A 190 8.11 -13.58 18.29
CA LEU A 190 8.61 -12.35 17.67
C LEU A 190 10.11 -12.46 17.40
N ASN A 191 10.58 -11.97 16.26
CA ASN A 191 11.94 -12.24 15.77
C ASN A 191 12.79 -10.98 15.54
N TYR A 192 12.22 -9.78 15.58
CA TYR A 192 12.89 -8.56 15.16
C TYR A 192 13.20 -7.59 16.31
N LEU A 193 12.78 -7.90 17.54
CA LEU A 193 12.94 -7.02 18.70
C LEU A 193 14.42 -6.71 19.02
N GLU A 194 15.35 -7.61 18.70
CA GLU A 194 16.78 -7.37 18.90
C GLU A 194 17.33 -6.17 18.11
N ARG A 195 16.60 -5.70 17.09
CA ARG A 195 16.96 -4.51 16.32
C ARG A 195 16.64 -3.20 17.06
N ALA A 196 15.85 -3.25 18.14
CA ALA A 196 15.57 -2.08 18.96
C ALA A 196 16.74 -1.73 19.87
N ARG A 197 16.80 -0.46 20.27
CA ARG A 197 17.59 -0.03 21.42
C ARG A 197 16.74 -0.23 22.69
N PHE A 198 17.38 -0.68 23.76
CA PHE A 198 16.70 -0.85 25.04
C PHE A 198 17.26 0.16 26.04
N GLN A 199 16.38 0.74 26.84
CA GLN A 199 16.73 1.70 27.86
C GLN A 199 16.13 1.31 29.21
N ALA A 200 16.98 0.87 30.12
CA ALA A 200 16.57 0.65 31.50
C ALA A 200 16.35 1.99 32.22
N MET A 201 15.40 2.03 33.15
CA MET A 201 15.01 3.25 33.88
C MET A 201 15.90 3.58 35.09
N ASP A 202 16.76 2.65 35.51
CA ASP A 202 17.59 2.73 36.72
C ASP A 202 19.03 3.21 36.49
N GLY A 203 19.40 3.49 35.23
CA GLY A 203 20.75 3.93 34.89
C GLY A 203 21.04 5.38 35.29
N GLU A 204 21.91 5.61 36.27
CA GLU A 204 22.29 6.95 36.74
C GLU A 204 22.87 7.85 35.64
N ASN A 205 23.53 7.30 34.65
CA ASN A 205 24.06 8.04 33.50
C ASN A 205 22.95 8.73 32.66
N VAL A 206 21.73 8.16 32.66
CA VAL A 206 20.57 8.71 31.97
C VAL A 206 19.69 9.49 32.92
N LEU A 207 19.48 9.01 34.16
CA LEU A 207 18.64 9.65 35.15
C LEU A 207 19.19 11.05 35.58
N LYS A 208 20.50 11.19 35.78
CA LYS A 208 21.11 12.46 36.20
C LYS A 208 20.75 13.64 35.27
N PRO A 209 21.01 13.54 33.94
CA PRO A 209 20.63 14.63 33.02
C PRO A 209 19.12 14.82 32.92
N MET A 210 18.30 13.79 33.09
CA MET A 210 16.85 13.89 33.09
C MET A 210 16.35 14.66 34.30
N VAL A 211 16.85 14.34 35.50
CA VAL A 211 16.48 15.04 36.74
C VAL A 211 16.86 16.50 36.64
N ALA A 212 18.09 16.82 36.23
CA ALA A 212 18.53 18.19 36.08
C ALA A 212 17.63 18.99 35.10
N LYS A 213 17.34 18.41 33.94
CA LYS A 213 16.50 19.01 32.93
C LYS A 213 15.05 19.19 33.39
N LEU A 214 14.51 18.19 34.08
CA LEU A 214 13.14 18.27 34.62
C LEU A 214 13.02 19.34 35.71
N CYS A 215 14.01 19.46 36.61
CA CYS A 215 14.07 20.55 37.59
C CYS A 215 14.17 21.93 36.93
N GLU A 216 14.98 22.07 35.88
CA GLU A 216 15.08 23.29 35.06
C GLU A 216 13.71 23.66 34.47
N LEU A 217 13.06 22.75 33.80
CA LEU A 217 11.77 22.97 33.14
C LEU A 217 10.64 23.29 34.14
N ARG A 218 10.74 22.79 35.36
CA ARG A 218 9.75 22.96 36.43
C ARG A 218 10.21 23.93 37.55
N ALA A 219 11.26 24.69 37.31
CA ALA A 219 11.81 25.62 38.28
C ALA A 219 10.75 26.58 38.86
N LYS A 220 9.85 27.10 38.01
CA LYS A 220 8.74 27.98 38.44
C LYS A 220 7.75 27.29 39.40
N LYS A 221 7.71 25.96 39.42
CA LYS A 221 6.86 25.16 40.31
C LYS A 221 7.61 24.64 41.54
N GLY A 222 8.87 25.01 41.71
CA GLY A 222 9.69 24.61 42.87
C GLY A 222 10.00 23.12 42.94
N MET A 223 10.14 22.44 41.79
CA MET A 223 10.42 21.00 41.74
C MET A 223 11.79 20.69 42.33
N THR A 224 11.84 19.76 43.29
CA THR A 224 13.07 19.23 43.86
C THR A 224 13.60 18.04 43.09
N GLU A 225 14.89 17.69 43.26
CA GLU A 225 15.48 16.53 42.66
C GLU A 225 14.80 15.23 43.08
N GLU A 226 14.38 15.11 44.34
CA GLU A 226 13.66 13.96 44.86
C GLU A 226 12.29 13.79 44.16
N GLN A 227 11.55 14.88 44.00
CA GLN A 227 10.29 14.90 43.28
C GLN A 227 10.49 14.52 41.79
N ALA A 228 11.53 15.04 41.17
CA ALA A 228 11.86 14.72 39.78
C ALA A 228 12.20 13.23 39.62
N ARG A 229 13.02 12.64 40.52
CA ARG A 229 13.32 11.20 40.52
C ARG A 229 12.06 10.36 40.69
N LYS A 230 11.18 10.74 41.62
CA LYS A 230 9.90 10.07 41.83
C LYS A 230 9.01 10.09 40.58
N GLN A 231 8.99 11.23 39.86
CA GLN A 231 8.21 11.39 38.66
C GLN A 231 8.81 10.57 37.48
N LEU A 232 10.14 10.48 37.40
CA LEU A 232 10.85 9.70 36.39
C LEU A 232 10.77 8.16 36.62
N ALA A 233 10.22 7.71 37.75
CA ALA A 233 9.86 6.31 37.95
C ALA A 233 8.66 5.88 37.10
N ASP A 234 7.88 6.83 36.60
CA ASP A 234 6.83 6.57 35.60
C ASP A 234 7.45 6.48 34.21
N ALA A 235 7.15 5.37 33.49
CA ALA A 235 7.74 5.08 32.19
C ALA A 235 7.40 6.14 31.12
N SER A 236 6.19 6.73 31.17
CA SER A 236 5.76 7.76 30.22
C SER A 236 6.51 9.06 30.45
N TYR A 237 6.73 9.45 31.70
CA TYR A 237 7.60 10.59 32.03
C TYR A 237 9.06 10.35 31.62
N PHE A 238 9.56 9.16 31.89
CA PHE A 238 10.91 8.78 31.50
C PHE A 238 11.08 8.84 29.97
N GLY A 239 10.15 8.23 29.22
CA GLY A 239 10.14 8.28 27.76
C GLY A 239 10.04 9.70 27.22
N THR A 240 9.19 10.54 27.81
CA THR A 240 9.08 11.96 27.45
C THR A 240 10.41 12.69 27.63
N MET A 241 11.15 12.40 28.70
CA MET A 241 12.45 13.04 28.94
C MET A 241 13.53 12.55 27.99
N LEU A 242 13.45 11.32 27.46
CA LEU A 242 14.31 10.87 26.36
C LEU A 242 14.14 11.75 25.11
N VAL A 243 12.89 12.10 24.79
CA VAL A 243 12.60 13.01 23.66
C VAL A 243 13.08 14.42 23.95
N VAL A 244 12.81 14.96 25.14
CA VAL A 244 13.25 16.31 25.55
C VAL A 244 14.77 16.48 25.51
N LEU A 245 15.51 15.44 25.84
CA LEU A 245 16.97 15.44 25.79
C LEU A 245 17.55 15.11 24.40
N GLY A 246 16.70 14.88 23.40
CA GLY A 246 17.12 14.65 22.03
C GLY A 246 17.62 13.23 21.74
N TYR A 247 17.34 12.24 22.61
CA TYR A 247 17.67 10.83 22.35
C TYR A 247 16.69 10.19 21.36
N ALA A 248 15.50 10.78 21.17
CA ALA A 248 14.49 10.34 20.24
C ALA A 248 13.73 11.54 19.65
N ASP A 249 13.05 11.31 18.53
CA ASP A 249 12.25 12.30 17.81
C ASP A 249 10.80 12.39 18.35
N GLY A 250 10.34 11.32 19.01
CA GLY A 250 8.97 11.23 19.52
C GLY A 250 8.73 10.03 20.43
N LEU A 251 7.52 9.96 20.95
CA LEU A 251 7.04 8.92 21.86
C LEU A 251 5.66 8.48 21.40
#